data_45bc78964a77934619eb2bde18f441f6
#
_entry.id   45bc78964a77934619eb2bde18f441f6
#
_cell.length_a   1.000
_cell.length_b   1.000
_cell.length_c   1.000
_cell.angle_alpha   90.00
_cell.angle_beta   90.00
_cell.angle_gamma   90.00
#
_symmetry.space_group_name_H-M   'P 1'
#
loop_
_entity.id
_entity.type
_entity.pdbx_description
1 polymer ?
#
loop_
_entity_poly.entity_id
_entity_poly.type
_entity_poly.pdbx_seq_one_letter_code
_entity_poly.pdbx_strand_id
1 'polypeptide(L)'
;MTEIVKYFLPLISPLGVGIALLTVALVLLFWKPKHRSGRILVAAALGVLLLGSLPQIPTALMRSMEYKYPPADIEELNRQKVTTVVVLGAGVLACPERPITSDLSRPSLIRLIEGIRLYRQLNTPDSRLVLCGRGKLDASEAVTMKDLALQLGVVEQDIILENESMDTADQARLLLDMIGEAPFALVTDASHMPRSIKAFSMMGMSPQAAPTSHLTLPGPFGGLSFSLPHSTNILHVERFIYEALGSVRTDAEIRRALAK
;
A
#
# COMPACT_ATOMS: atom_id res chain seq x y z
N MET A 1 -9.28 10.94 10.83
CA MET A 1 -7.94 10.61 11.39
C MET A 1 -6.96 10.08 10.34
N THR A 2 -7.44 9.46 9.26
CA THR A 2 -6.60 8.98 8.13
C THR A 2 -5.86 10.12 7.42
N GLU A 3 -6.51 11.24 7.25
CA GLU A 3 -5.91 12.43 6.62
C GLU A 3 -4.78 13.01 7.47
N ILE A 4 -4.94 13.04 8.80
CA ILE A 4 -3.92 13.60 9.71
C ILE A 4 -2.56 12.88 9.54
N VAL A 5 -2.55 11.54 9.49
CA VAL A 5 -1.30 10.78 9.30
C VAL A 5 -0.65 11.14 7.96
N LYS A 6 -1.44 11.28 6.89
CA LYS A 6 -0.93 11.67 5.56
C LYS A 6 -0.30 13.07 5.55
N TYR A 7 -0.88 14.02 6.30
CA TYR A 7 -0.33 15.38 6.40
C TYR A 7 0.95 15.45 7.26
N PHE A 8 1.06 14.63 8.30
CA PHE A 8 2.23 14.63 9.17
C PHE A 8 3.36 13.69 8.72
N LEU A 9 3.06 12.69 7.88
CA LEU A 9 4.05 11.77 7.36
C LEU A 9 5.27 12.46 6.72
N PRO A 10 5.12 13.50 5.87
CA PRO A 10 6.26 14.23 5.32
C PRO A 10 7.17 14.85 6.38
N LEU A 11 6.62 15.26 7.54
CA LEU A 11 7.39 15.87 8.62
C LEU A 11 8.27 14.86 9.39
N ILE A 12 7.83 13.61 9.48
CA ILE A 12 8.56 12.53 10.17
C ILE A 12 9.39 11.67 9.20
N SER A 13 9.31 11.96 7.91
CA SER A 13 10.14 11.31 6.89
C SER A 13 11.60 11.76 7.02
N PRO A 14 12.57 10.99 6.48
CA PRO A 14 13.97 11.42 6.47
C PRO A 14 14.18 12.79 5.84
N LEU A 15 13.39 13.13 4.82
CA LEU A 15 13.44 14.44 4.16
C LEU A 15 12.93 15.55 5.10
N GLY A 16 11.75 15.38 5.71
CA GLY A 16 11.16 16.37 6.60
C GLY A 16 12.01 16.61 7.84
N VAL A 17 12.46 15.54 8.48
CA VAL A 17 13.37 15.63 9.64
C VAL A 17 14.69 16.30 9.25
N GLY A 18 15.28 15.94 8.11
CA GLY A 18 16.50 16.53 7.59
C GLY A 18 16.35 18.04 7.37
N ILE A 19 15.27 18.46 6.70
CA ILE A 19 14.97 19.90 6.47
C ILE A 19 14.76 20.63 7.78
N ALA A 20 14.00 20.08 8.73
CA ALA A 20 13.77 20.70 10.04
C ALA A 20 15.08 20.91 10.81
N LEU A 21 15.94 19.87 10.85
CA LEU A 21 17.25 19.96 11.51
C LEU A 21 18.16 21.01 10.84
N LEU A 22 18.19 21.06 9.49
CA LEU A 22 18.96 22.06 8.75
C LEU A 22 18.45 23.48 9.01
N THR A 23 17.14 23.67 9.06
CA THR A 23 16.53 24.98 9.35
C THR A 23 16.93 25.47 10.73
N VAL A 24 16.79 24.62 11.76
CA VAL A 24 17.21 24.97 13.13
C VAL A 24 18.71 25.21 13.21
N ALA A 25 19.52 24.37 12.54
CA ALA A 25 20.97 24.54 12.47
C ALA A 25 21.36 25.90 11.85
N LEU A 26 20.72 26.27 10.74
CA LEU A 26 20.97 27.54 10.04
C LEU A 26 20.66 28.73 10.95
N VAL A 27 19.51 28.75 11.63
CA VAL A 27 19.12 29.79 12.58
C VAL A 27 20.17 29.92 13.70
N LEU A 28 20.60 28.80 14.30
CA LEU A 28 21.58 28.77 15.36
C LEU A 28 22.97 29.28 14.90
N LEU A 29 23.40 28.89 13.70
CA LEU A 29 24.69 29.31 13.14
C LEU A 29 24.68 30.79 12.75
N PHE A 30 23.53 31.33 12.34
CA PHE A 30 23.38 32.74 12.01
C PHE A 30 23.46 33.61 13.27
N TRP A 31 22.82 33.21 14.38
CA TRP A 31 22.81 33.96 15.62
C TRP A 31 24.05 33.71 16.50
N LYS A 32 24.60 32.50 16.45
CA LYS A 32 25.77 32.09 17.25
C LYS A 32 26.75 31.26 16.41
N PRO A 33 27.49 31.83 15.48
CA PRO A 33 28.29 31.09 14.47
C PRO A 33 29.39 30.22 15.09
N LYS A 34 29.82 30.51 16.32
CA LYS A 34 30.83 29.67 17.02
C LYS A 34 30.22 28.53 17.83
N HIS A 35 28.89 28.41 17.90
CA HIS A 35 28.23 27.43 18.75
C HIS A 35 28.30 26.01 18.11
N ARG A 36 28.71 25.04 18.93
CA ARG A 36 28.85 23.65 18.46
C ARG A 36 27.54 22.98 18.03
N SER A 37 26.42 23.38 18.66
CA SER A 37 25.09 22.79 18.41
C SER A 37 24.66 22.94 16.97
N GLY A 38 24.88 24.08 16.31
CA GLY A 38 24.54 24.26 14.90
C GLY A 38 25.27 23.24 13.99
N ARG A 39 26.58 23.02 14.25
CA ARG A 39 27.38 22.05 13.48
C ARG A 39 26.93 20.62 13.73
N ILE A 40 26.55 20.27 14.98
CA ILE A 40 26.02 18.96 15.33
C ILE A 40 24.70 18.71 14.60
N LEU A 41 23.81 19.70 14.55
CA LEU A 41 22.52 19.58 13.82
C LEU A 41 22.72 19.42 12.31
N VAL A 42 23.70 20.10 11.71
CA VAL A 42 24.06 19.89 10.29
C VAL A 42 24.52 18.44 10.08
N ALA A 43 25.43 17.93 10.93
CA ALA A 43 25.92 16.56 10.83
C ALA A 43 24.78 15.54 11.04
N ALA A 44 23.88 15.79 12.00
CA ALA A 44 22.70 14.95 12.23
C ALA A 44 21.75 14.94 11.03
N ALA A 45 21.47 16.11 10.45
CA ALA A 45 20.64 16.21 9.24
C ALA A 45 21.24 15.43 8.07
N LEU A 46 22.55 15.60 7.83
CA LEU A 46 23.26 14.86 6.80
C LEU A 46 23.20 13.35 7.06
N GLY A 47 23.40 12.92 8.30
CA GLY A 47 23.26 11.51 8.71
C GLY A 47 21.88 10.94 8.42
N VAL A 48 20.81 11.66 8.78
CA VAL A 48 19.42 11.22 8.50
C VAL A 48 19.16 11.11 7.01
N LEU A 49 19.58 12.11 6.22
CA LEU A 49 19.39 12.11 4.77
C LEU A 49 20.19 11.00 4.09
N LEU A 50 21.44 10.77 4.49
CA LEU A 50 22.26 9.69 3.97
C LEU A 50 21.68 8.32 4.32
N LEU A 51 21.34 8.06 5.58
CA LEU A 51 20.77 6.79 6.03
C LEU A 51 19.42 6.49 5.37
N GLY A 52 18.59 7.53 5.14
CA GLY A 52 17.32 7.41 4.45
C GLY A 52 17.42 7.28 2.93
N SER A 53 18.51 7.76 2.32
CA SER A 53 18.69 7.74 0.85
C SER A 53 19.59 6.61 0.36
N LEU A 54 20.45 6.04 1.20
CA LEU A 54 21.23 4.85 0.88
C LEU A 54 20.34 3.59 0.91
N PRO A 55 20.52 2.65 -0.02
CA PRO A 55 19.58 1.54 -0.20
C PRO A 55 19.55 0.52 0.95
N GLN A 56 20.57 0.42 1.77
CA GLN A 56 20.74 -0.66 2.76
C GLN A 56 19.57 -0.70 3.78
N ILE A 57 19.30 0.43 4.43
CA ILE A 57 18.24 0.53 5.45
C ILE A 57 16.85 0.53 4.82
N PRO A 58 16.53 1.41 3.85
CA PRO A 58 15.20 1.43 3.22
C PRO A 58 14.80 0.09 2.60
N THR A 59 15.74 -0.56 1.90
CA THR A 59 15.48 -1.87 1.28
C THR A 59 15.26 -2.97 2.33
N ALA A 60 16.04 -3.01 3.41
CA ALA A 60 15.84 -3.97 4.49
C ALA A 60 14.47 -3.79 5.16
N LEU A 61 14.08 -2.56 5.45
CA LEU A 61 12.77 -2.22 6.02
C LEU A 61 11.62 -2.67 5.10
N MET A 62 11.69 -2.34 3.81
CA MET A 62 10.64 -2.71 2.85
C MET A 62 10.56 -4.21 2.66
N ARG A 63 11.70 -4.91 2.52
CA ARG A 63 11.73 -6.38 2.39
C ARG A 63 11.08 -7.10 3.57
N SER A 64 11.22 -6.59 4.79
CA SER A 64 10.60 -7.18 5.96
C SER A 64 9.07 -7.21 5.89
N MET A 65 8.47 -6.33 5.09
CA MET A 65 7.03 -6.30 4.82
C MET A 65 6.67 -7.06 3.55
N GLU A 66 7.37 -6.78 2.44
CA GLU A 66 7.00 -7.23 1.10
C GLU A 66 7.18 -8.73 0.89
N TYR A 67 8.17 -9.34 1.55
CA TYR A 67 8.46 -10.77 1.39
C TYR A 67 7.94 -11.62 2.55
N LYS A 68 7.00 -11.07 3.34
CA LYS A 68 6.32 -11.82 4.41
C LYS A 68 5.36 -12.85 3.85
N TYR A 69 4.78 -12.59 2.69
CA TYR A 69 3.87 -13.50 1.99
C TYR A 69 4.44 -13.81 0.59
N PRO A 70 4.46 -15.09 0.17
CA PRO A 70 4.87 -15.45 -1.17
C PRO A 70 3.85 -15.01 -2.21
N PRO A 71 4.20 -15.00 -3.50
CA PRO A 71 3.23 -14.86 -4.59
C PRO A 71 2.12 -15.91 -4.47
N ALA A 72 0.90 -15.54 -4.91
CA ALA A 72 -0.23 -16.45 -4.88
C ALA A 72 0.02 -17.69 -5.74
N ASP A 73 -0.19 -18.86 -5.15
CA ASP A 73 -0.12 -20.15 -5.81
C ASP A 73 -1.53 -20.60 -6.21
N ILE A 74 -1.77 -20.76 -7.50
CA ILE A 74 -3.08 -21.13 -8.05
C ILE A 74 -3.51 -22.54 -7.61
N GLU A 75 -2.58 -23.48 -7.49
CA GLU A 75 -2.91 -24.83 -7.03
C GLU A 75 -3.37 -24.81 -5.56
N GLU A 76 -2.74 -23.99 -4.74
CA GLU A 76 -3.15 -23.79 -3.35
C GLU A 76 -4.52 -23.11 -3.26
N LEU A 77 -4.75 -22.04 -4.03
CA LEU A 77 -6.04 -21.36 -4.08
C LEU A 77 -7.17 -22.34 -4.50
N ASN A 78 -6.92 -23.19 -5.49
CA ASN A 78 -7.86 -24.20 -5.93
C ASN A 78 -8.11 -25.27 -4.84
N ARG A 79 -7.07 -25.73 -4.14
CA ARG A 79 -7.22 -26.67 -3.01
C ARG A 79 -8.09 -26.09 -1.90
N GLN A 80 -7.98 -24.80 -1.64
CA GLN A 80 -8.79 -24.07 -0.67
C GLN A 80 -10.17 -23.68 -1.21
N LYS A 81 -10.50 -24.05 -2.44
CA LYS A 81 -11.77 -23.72 -3.11
C LYS A 81 -12.03 -22.22 -3.18
N VAL A 82 -10.98 -21.44 -3.39
CA VAL A 82 -11.11 -20.00 -3.61
C VAL A 82 -11.78 -19.77 -4.96
N THR A 83 -12.90 -19.06 -4.94
CA THR A 83 -13.62 -18.62 -6.15
C THR A 83 -13.66 -17.11 -6.28
N THR A 84 -13.36 -16.39 -5.22
CA THR A 84 -13.45 -14.92 -5.17
C THR A 84 -12.05 -14.29 -5.12
N VAL A 85 -11.82 -13.32 -5.99
CA VAL A 85 -10.62 -12.48 -5.99
C VAL A 85 -11.02 -11.06 -5.57
N VAL A 86 -10.48 -10.58 -4.47
CA VAL A 86 -10.73 -9.24 -3.93
C VAL A 86 -9.55 -8.33 -4.23
N VAL A 87 -9.78 -7.25 -4.96
CA VAL A 87 -8.77 -6.24 -5.32
C VAL A 87 -8.99 -4.97 -4.50
N LEU A 88 -8.04 -4.65 -3.63
CA LEU A 88 -8.12 -3.41 -2.83
C LEU A 88 -7.67 -2.20 -3.64
N GLY A 89 -8.40 -1.10 -3.54
CA GLY A 89 -8.04 0.18 -4.14
C GLY A 89 -6.81 0.83 -3.49
N ALA A 90 -6.19 1.75 -4.23
CA ALA A 90 -5.08 2.58 -3.76
C ALA A 90 -5.19 4.05 -4.20
N GLY A 91 -6.15 4.37 -5.05
CA GLY A 91 -6.51 5.72 -5.46
C GLY A 91 -6.87 5.86 -6.93
N VAL A 92 -7.75 6.80 -7.19
CA VAL A 92 -8.22 7.21 -8.51
C VAL A 92 -8.01 8.70 -8.68
N LEU A 93 -7.67 9.12 -9.89
CA LEU A 93 -7.46 10.50 -10.33
C LEU A 93 -8.11 10.69 -11.70
N ALA A 94 -9.42 10.44 -11.77
CA ALA A 94 -10.16 10.50 -13.04
C ALA A 94 -10.04 11.88 -13.71
N CYS A 95 -9.72 11.87 -15.00
CA CYS A 95 -9.60 13.05 -15.83
C CYS A 95 -10.04 12.71 -17.26
N PRO A 96 -11.12 13.32 -17.77
CA PRO A 96 -11.69 12.99 -19.08
C PRO A 96 -10.72 13.10 -20.26
N GLU A 97 -9.64 13.86 -20.11
CA GLU A 97 -8.63 14.08 -21.16
C GLU A 97 -7.53 13.01 -21.20
N ARG A 98 -7.59 12.00 -20.30
CA ARG A 98 -6.58 10.95 -20.19
C ARG A 98 -7.19 9.58 -20.49
N PRO A 99 -6.36 8.62 -20.93
CA PRO A 99 -6.82 7.24 -21.05
C PRO A 99 -7.14 6.67 -19.66
N ILE A 100 -8.15 5.81 -19.58
CA ILE A 100 -8.61 5.17 -18.33
C ILE A 100 -7.48 4.52 -17.51
N THR A 101 -6.44 4.01 -18.16
CA THR A 101 -5.25 3.45 -17.51
C THR A 101 -4.46 4.48 -16.71
N SER A 102 -4.62 5.77 -16.99
CA SER A 102 -4.00 6.89 -16.28
C SER A 102 -4.90 7.46 -15.18
N ASP A 103 -6.15 7.05 -15.13
CA ASP A 103 -7.10 7.47 -14.09
C ASP A 103 -6.92 6.70 -12.81
N LEU A 104 -6.45 5.46 -12.89
CA LEU A 104 -6.05 4.69 -11.71
C LEU A 104 -4.63 5.08 -11.27
N SER A 105 -4.42 5.11 -9.95
CA SER A 105 -3.05 5.19 -9.44
C SER A 105 -2.24 3.96 -9.90
N ARG A 106 -0.91 4.10 -10.00
CA ARG A 106 -0.06 2.95 -10.40
C ARG A 106 -0.30 1.71 -9.54
N PRO A 107 -0.39 1.80 -8.20
CA PRO A 107 -0.72 0.63 -7.38
C PRO A 107 -2.08 0.04 -7.74
N SER A 108 -3.14 0.85 -7.90
CA SER A 108 -4.47 0.36 -8.26
C SER A 108 -4.47 -0.38 -9.59
N LEU A 109 -3.78 0.17 -10.59
CA LEU A 109 -3.65 -0.47 -11.91
C LEU A 109 -2.94 -1.83 -11.80
N ILE A 110 -1.81 -1.90 -11.08
CA ILE A 110 -1.04 -3.15 -10.92
C ILE A 110 -1.87 -4.18 -10.15
N ARG A 111 -2.58 -3.78 -9.10
CA ARG A 111 -3.48 -4.66 -8.33
C ARG A 111 -4.61 -5.20 -9.20
N LEU A 112 -5.23 -4.33 -10.01
CA LEU A 112 -6.29 -4.75 -10.93
C LEU A 112 -5.78 -5.79 -11.93
N ILE A 113 -4.62 -5.56 -12.54
CA ILE A 113 -4.01 -6.52 -13.50
C ILE A 113 -3.74 -7.86 -12.82
N GLU A 114 -3.17 -7.87 -11.60
CA GLU A 114 -2.96 -9.11 -10.85
C GLU A 114 -4.28 -9.79 -10.47
N GLY A 115 -5.29 -9.01 -10.06
CA GLY A 115 -6.63 -9.52 -9.79
C GLY A 115 -7.26 -10.21 -11.01
N ILE A 116 -7.18 -9.57 -12.19
CA ILE A 116 -7.68 -10.15 -13.45
C ILE A 116 -6.88 -11.42 -13.81
N ARG A 117 -5.56 -11.43 -13.61
CA ARG A 117 -4.73 -12.63 -13.85
C ARG A 117 -5.19 -13.80 -13.00
N LEU A 118 -5.39 -13.60 -11.71
CA LEU A 118 -5.86 -14.63 -10.78
C LEU A 118 -7.28 -15.08 -11.11
N TYR A 119 -8.21 -14.14 -11.33
CA TYR A 119 -9.59 -14.45 -11.75
C TYR A 119 -9.63 -15.37 -12.95
N ARG A 120 -8.83 -15.09 -13.99
CA ARG A 120 -8.75 -15.93 -15.20
C ARG A 120 -8.13 -17.29 -14.95
N GLN A 121 -7.19 -17.40 -14.02
CA GLN A 121 -6.53 -18.68 -13.71
C GLN A 121 -7.38 -19.58 -12.80
N LEU A 122 -8.19 -19.01 -11.92
CA LEU A 122 -9.19 -19.78 -11.17
C LEU A 122 -10.22 -20.40 -12.11
N ASN A 123 -10.68 -19.66 -13.13
CA ASN A 123 -11.51 -20.09 -14.26
C ASN A 123 -12.61 -21.10 -13.90
N THR A 124 -13.34 -20.86 -12.82
CA THR A 124 -14.50 -21.66 -12.40
C THR A 124 -15.79 -20.88 -12.72
N PRO A 125 -16.94 -21.56 -12.95
CA PRO A 125 -18.21 -20.88 -13.21
C PRO A 125 -18.63 -19.90 -12.10
N ASP A 126 -18.14 -20.14 -10.88
CA ASP A 126 -18.45 -19.34 -9.71
C ASP A 126 -17.38 -18.27 -9.41
N SER A 127 -16.39 -18.12 -10.31
CA SER A 127 -15.33 -17.11 -10.10
C SER A 127 -15.90 -15.70 -10.09
N ARG A 128 -15.50 -14.90 -9.09
CA ARG A 128 -15.93 -13.49 -8.92
C ARG A 128 -14.71 -12.60 -8.72
N LEU A 129 -14.81 -11.38 -9.27
CA LEU A 129 -13.84 -10.33 -9.11
C LEU A 129 -14.47 -9.17 -8.32
N VAL A 130 -14.08 -9.02 -7.07
CA VAL A 130 -14.56 -7.94 -6.20
C VAL A 130 -13.59 -6.78 -6.28
N LEU A 131 -14.07 -5.62 -6.72
CA LEU A 131 -13.27 -4.41 -6.88
C LEU A 131 -13.65 -3.42 -5.80
N CYS A 132 -12.65 -3.01 -4.98
CA CYS A 132 -12.89 -2.21 -3.79
C CYS A 132 -12.27 -0.82 -3.91
N GLY A 133 -13.01 0.20 -3.49
CA GLY A 133 -12.50 1.56 -3.35
C GLY A 133 -13.53 2.62 -3.69
N ARG A 134 -13.84 3.47 -2.72
CA ARG A 134 -14.78 4.58 -2.90
C ARG A 134 -14.24 5.63 -3.85
N GLY A 135 -12.92 5.88 -3.82
CA GLY A 135 -12.32 6.99 -4.54
C GLY A 135 -12.45 8.33 -3.80
N LYS A 136 -12.04 9.39 -4.48
CA LYS A 136 -12.13 10.77 -3.99
C LYS A 136 -12.82 11.63 -5.07
N LEU A 137 -13.44 12.73 -4.64
CA LEU A 137 -14.23 13.61 -5.52
C LEU A 137 -15.37 12.82 -6.19
N ASP A 138 -15.66 13.09 -7.45
CA ASP A 138 -16.79 12.53 -8.19
C ASP A 138 -16.46 11.19 -8.89
N ALA A 139 -15.30 10.58 -8.61
CA ALA A 139 -14.87 9.34 -9.24
C ALA A 139 -14.75 8.21 -8.23
N SER A 140 -15.50 7.11 -8.43
CA SER A 140 -15.34 5.88 -7.69
C SER A 140 -14.19 5.06 -8.28
N GLU A 141 -13.24 4.66 -7.42
CA GLU A 141 -12.12 3.83 -7.84
C GLU A 141 -12.59 2.44 -8.30
N ALA A 142 -13.52 1.83 -7.57
CA ALA A 142 -14.10 0.54 -7.93
C ALA A 142 -14.80 0.58 -9.29
N VAL A 143 -15.53 1.68 -9.60
CA VAL A 143 -16.15 1.87 -10.91
C VAL A 143 -15.11 2.01 -12.01
N THR A 144 -14.09 2.83 -11.81
CA THR A 144 -13.00 3.00 -12.79
C THR A 144 -12.24 1.68 -13.04
N MET A 145 -12.01 0.90 -11.96
CA MET A 145 -11.44 -0.45 -12.10
C MET A 145 -12.38 -1.39 -12.88
N LYS A 146 -13.69 -1.34 -12.65
CA LYS A 146 -14.69 -2.11 -13.41
C LYS A 146 -14.62 -1.76 -14.89
N ASP A 147 -14.66 -0.48 -15.23
CA ASP A 147 -14.67 -0.04 -16.62
C ASP A 147 -13.41 -0.51 -17.37
N LEU A 148 -12.25 -0.47 -16.70
CA LEU A 148 -11.02 -1.02 -17.26
C LEU A 148 -11.04 -2.56 -17.34
N ALA A 149 -11.57 -3.25 -16.33
CA ALA A 149 -11.68 -4.70 -16.33
C ALA A 149 -12.57 -5.21 -17.48
N LEU A 150 -13.68 -4.52 -17.77
CA LEU A 150 -14.55 -4.82 -18.93
C LEU A 150 -13.80 -4.65 -20.25
N GLN A 151 -13.04 -3.58 -20.43
CA GLN A 151 -12.20 -3.37 -21.62
C GLN A 151 -11.11 -4.44 -21.77
N LEU A 152 -10.66 -4.99 -20.65
CA LEU A 152 -9.71 -6.12 -20.61
C LEU A 152 -10.40 -7.48 -20.75
N GLY A 153 -11.72 -7.53 -21.00
CA GLY A 153 -12.47 -8.76 -21.30
C GLY A 153 -12.88 -9.57 -20.05
N VAL A 154 -13.00 -8.95 -18.88
CA VAL A 154 -13.66 -9.56 -17.72
C VAL A 154 -15.17 -9.51 -17.94
N VAL A 155 -15.89 -10.60 -17.60
CA VAL A 155 -17.34 -10.68 -17.78
C VAL A 155 -18.04 -9.83 -16.72
N GLU A 156 -18.96 -8.97 -17.13
CA GLU A 156 -19.61 -8.00 -16.22
C GLU A 156 -20.33 -8.66 -15.04
N GLN A 157 -21.02 -9.76 -15.28
CA GLN A 157 -21.76 -10.50 -14.25
C GLN A 157 -20.86 -11.11 -13.16
N ASP A 158 -19.55 -11.21 -13.40
CA ASP A 158 -18.59 -11.74 -12.43
C ASP A 158 -17.94 -10.62 -11.60
N ILE A 159 -18.22 -9.33 -11.92
CA ILE A 159 -17.69 -8.20 -11.19
C ILE A 159 -18.65 -7.76 -10.10
N ILE A 160 -18.13 -7.64 -8.88
CA ILE A 160 -18.82 -7.10 -7.71
C ILE A 160 -18.09 -5.83 -7.28
N LEU A 161 -18.84 -4.76 -6.98
CA LEU A 161 -18.27 -3.49 -6.55
C LEU A 161 -18.48 -3.26 -5.06
N GLU A 162 -17.39 -2.92 -4.35
CA GLU A 162 -17.42 -2.32 -3.02
C GLU A 162 -16.89 -0.88 -3.15
N ASN A 163 -17.77 0.11 -3.13
CA ASN A 163 -17.46 1.52 -3.39
C ASN A 163 -17.83 2.46 -2.24
N GLU A 164 -18.04 1.93 -1.03
CA GLU A 164 -18.45 2.71 0.14
C GLU A 164 -17.34 2.88 1.17
N SER A 165 -16.40 1.93 1.25
CA SER A 165 -15.34 1.92 2.24
C SER A 165 -14.44 3.14 2.19
N MET A 166 -14.10 3.67 3.35
CA MET A 166 -13.19 4.81 3.50
C MET A 166 -11.77 4.40 3.91
N ASP A 167 -11.62 3.22 4.49
CA ASP A 167 -10.34 2.68 4.93
C ASP A 167 -10.36 1.14 5.03
N THR A 168 -9.24 0.54 5.43
CA THR A 168 -9.08 -0.92 5.45
C THR A 168 -9.98 -1.61 6.48
N ALA A 169 -10.32 -0.97 7.58
CA ALA A 169 -11.24 -1.54 8.57
C ALA A 169 -12.68 -1.56 8.04
N ASP A 170 -13.10 -0.47 7.38
CA ASP A 170 -14.40 -0.41 6.70
C ASP A 170 -14.48 -1.45 5.58
N GLN A 171 -13.42 -1.60 4.77
CA GLN A 171 -13.35 -2.61 3.71
C GLN A 171 -13.57 -4.02 4.27
N ALA A 172 -12.86 -4.36 5.37
CA ALA A 172 -13.01 -5.69 5.96
C ALA A 172 -14.45 -5.94 6.47
N ARG A 173 -15.08 -4.93 7.07
CA ARG A 173 -16.47 -5.02 7.54
C ARG A 173 -17.45 -5.19 6.39
N LEU A 174 -17.40 -4.31 5.38
CA LEU A 174 -18.33 -4.34 4.25
C LEU A 174 -18.16 -5.63 3.42
N LEU A 175 -16.92 -6.08 3.24
CA LEU A 175 -16.66 -7.32 2.51
C LEU A 175 -17.13 -8.56 3.29
N LEU A 176 -17.07 -8.57 4.62
CA LEU A 176 -17.65 -9.65 5.41
C LEU A 176 -19.16 -9.79 5.13
N ASP A 177 -19.88 -8.67 5.06
CA ASP A 177 -21.31 -8.66 4.73
C ASP A 177 -21.60 -9.11 3.27
N MET A 178 -20.66 -8.87 2.33
CA MET A 178 -20.83 -9.16 0.91
C MET A 178 -20.45 -10.59 0.51
N ILE A 179 -19.33 -11.10 1.02
CA ILE A 179 -18.74 -12.39 0.60
C ILE A 179 -18.64 -13.41 1.75
N GLY A 180 -18.96 -13.02 2.99
CA GLY A 180 -18.93 -13.91 4.15
C GLY A 180 -17.50 -14.34 4.56
N GLU A 181 -17.43 -15.51 5.21
CA GLU A 181 -16.19 -16.08 5.75
C GLU A 181 -15.46 -17.02 4.77
N ALA A 182 -16.03 -17.25 3.58
CA ALA A 182 -15.41 -18.12 2.58
C ALA A 182 -14.01 -17.66 2.22
N PRO A 183 -13.08 -18.59 1.89
CA PRO A 183 -11.73 -18.20 1.50
C PRO A 183 -11.73 -17.42 0.18
N PHE A 184 -10.93 -16.35 0.14
CA PHE A 184 -10.79 -15.50 -1.05
C PHE A 184 -9.35 -15.07 -1.26
N ALA A 185 -8.95 -14.81 -2.49
CA ALA A 185 -7.65 -14.27 -2.83
C ALA A 185 -7.67 -12.74 -2.61
N LEU A 186 -6.82 -12.23 -1.72
CA LEU A 186 -6.71 -10.82 -1.40
C LEU A 186 -5.54 -10.17 -2.15
N VAL A 187 -5.85 -9.33 -3.13
CA VAL A 187 -4.86 -8.64 -3.95
C VAL A 187 -4.62 -7.22 -3.46
N THR A 188 -3.39 -6.94 -3.06
CA THR A 188 -2.93 -5.60 -2.68
C THR A 188 -1.41 -5.49 -2.81
N ASP A 189 -0.84 -4.28 -2.59
CA ASP A 189 0.62 -4.10 -2.59
C ASP A 189 1.29 -5.03 -1.57
N ALA A 190 2.43 -5.58 -1.92
CA ALA A 190 3.20 -6.45 -1.02
C ALA A 190 3.50 -5.77 0.32
N SER A 191 3.82 -4.47 0.31
CA SER A 191 4.04 -3.68 1.54
C SER A 191 2.78 -3.51 2.39
N HIS A 192 1.60 -3.50 1.77
CA HIS A 192 0.31 -3.36 2.45
C HIS A 192 -0.28 -4.71 2.90
N MET A 193 0.16 -5.82 2.32
CA MET A 193 -0.37 -7.15 2.55
C MET A 193 -0.41 -7.55 4.04
N PRO A 194 0.66 -7.34 4.86
CA PRO A 194 0.62 -7.72 6.28
C PRO A 194 -0.51 -7.03 7.06
N ARG A 195 -0.75 -5.75 6.80
CA ARG A 195 -1.83 -4.99 7.45
C ARG A 195 -3.21 -5.47 6.99
N SER A 196 -3.37 -5.72 5.70
CA SER A 196 -4.63 -6.19 5.13
C SER A 196 -5.00 -7.58 5.62
N ILE A 197 -4.09 -8.56 5.53
CA ILE A 197 -4.35 -9.92 6.05
C ILE A 197 -4.79 -9.86 7.52
N LYS A 198 -4.06 -9.08 8.34
CA LYS A 198 -4.41 -8.94 9.75
C LYS A 198 -5.81 -8.35 9.95
N ALA A 199 -6.16 -7.30 9.21
CA ALA A 199 -7.46 -6.64 9.30
C ALA A 199 -8.61 -7.59 8.97
N PHE A 200 -8.52 -8.31 7.84
CA PHE A 200 -9.55 -9.25 7.43
C PHE A 200 -9.66 -10.46 8.37
N SER A 201 -8.50 -11.01 8.82
CA SER A 201 -8.51 -12.12 9.79
C SER A 201 -9.08 -11.74 11.15
N MET A 202 -8.87 -10.50 11.62
CA MET A 202 -9.48 -10.00 12.87
C MET A 202 -11.00 -9.87 12.76
N MET A 203 -11.54 -9.75 11.56
CA MET A 203 -13.00 -9.76 11.30
C MET A 203 -13.56 -11.16 11.06
N GLY A 204 -12.76 -12.23 11.26
CA GLY A 204 -13.20 -13.63 11.08
C GLY A 204 -13.16 -14.13 9.64
N MET A 205 -12.66 -13.33 8.69
CA MET A 205 -12.55 -13.73 7.28
C MET A 205 -11.31 -14.57 7.02
N SER A 206 -11.28 -15.28 5.87
CA SER A 206 -10.23 -16.22 5.46
C SER A 206 -9.44 -15.71 4.22
N PRO A 207 -8.71 -14.58 4.30
CA PRO A 207 -7.96 -14.01 3.18
C PRO A 207 -6.75 -14.87 2.82
N GLN A 208 -6.58 -15.20 1.54
CA GLN A 208 -5.39 -15.81 0.96
C GLN A 208 -4.55 -14.72 0.32
N ALA A 209 -3.31 -14.57 0.77
CA ALA A 209 -2.45 -13.47 0.31
C ALA A 209 -2.10 -13.60 -1.17
N ALA A 210 -2.32 -12.55 -1.92
CA ALA A 210 -1.91 -12.39 -3.31
C ALA A 210 -1.16 -11.05 -3.48
N PRO A 211 0.08 -10.93 -2.93
CA PRO A 211 0.84 -9.70 -2.96
C PRO A 211 1.30 -9.35 -4.37
N THR A 212 1.23 -8.06 -4.71
CA THR A 212 1.74 -7.51 -5.97
C THR A 212 2.44 -6.18 -5.74
N SER A 213 2.88 -5.49 -6.80
CA SER A 213 3.48 -4.16 -6.70
C SER A 213 4.66 -4.09 -5.71
N HIS A 214 5.58 -5.05 -5.78
CA HIS A 214 6.80 -5.04 -4.97
C HIS A 214 7.68 -3.84 -5.37
N LEU A 215 8.15 -3.11 -4.37
CA LEU A 215 9.05 -1.96 -4.55
C LEU A 215 10.52 -2.38 -4.50
N THR A 216 10.81 -3.52 -3.89
CA THR A 216 12.17 -4.05 -3.76
C THR A 216 12.31 -5.38 -4.50
N LEU A 217 13.54 -5.70 -4.92
CA LEU A 217 13.86 -6.99 -5.53
C LEU A 217 14.45 -7.94 -4.49
N PRO A 218 14.24 -9.27 -4.62
CA PRO A 218 14.91 -10.24 -3.77
C PRO A 218 16.40 -10.36 -4.11
N GLY A 219 17.22 -10.71 -3.13
CA GLY A 219 18.65 -11.00 -3.33
C GLY A 219 19.59 -9.82 -3.07
N PRO A 220 20.91 -10.05 -3.12
CA PRO A 220 21.91 -9.02 -3.00
C PRO A 220 21.96 -8.20 -4.30
N PHE A 221 21.94 -6.87 -4.16
CA PHE A 221 22.16 -5.98 -5.29
C PHE A 221 23.66 -5.77 -5.51
N GLY A 222 24.11 -5.97 -6.74
CA GLY A 222 25.47 -5.68 -7.16
C GLY A 222 25.53 -4.41 -8.02
N GLY A 223 26.63 -3.67 -7.89
CA GLY A 223 26.92 -2.51 -8.71
C GLY A 223 26.92 -1.18 -7.95
N LEU A 224 27.69 -0.22 -8.46
CA LEU A 224 27.89 1.09 -7.85
C LEU A 224 26.59 1.90 -7.72
N SER A 225 25.69 1.77 -8.71
CA SER A 225 24.41 2.47 -8.74
C SER A 225 23.50 2.12 -7.54
N PHE A 226 23.64 0.92 -6.98
CA PHE A 226 22.88 0.50 -5.79
C PHE A 226 23.52 0.92 -4.47
N SER A 227 24.69 1.56 -4.51
CA SER A 227 25.40 2.08 -3.33
C SER A 227 25.31 3.59 -3.18
N LEU A 228 24.65 4.26 -4.12
CA LEU A 228 24.50 5.71 -4.12
C LEU A 228 23.16 6.14 -3.50
N PRO A 229 23.13 7.35 -2.90
CA PRO A 229 21.87 7.95 -2.43
C PRO A 229 20.88 8.11 -3.59
N HIS A 230 19.63 7.72 -3.36
CA HIS A 230 18.54 7.84 -4.33
C HIS A 230 17.23 8.24 -3.66
N SER A 231 16.45 9.09 -4.32
CA SER A 231 15.17 9.60 -3.80
C SER A 231 14.14 8.49 -3.55
N THR A 232 14.13 7.43 -4.37
CA THR A 232 13.25 6.27 -4.18
C THR A 232 13.43 5.60 -2.81
N ASN A 233 14.66 5.60 -2.27
CA ASN A 233 14.91 5.02 -0.95
C ASN A 233 14.24 5.82 0.16
N ILE A 234 14.17 7.15 0.04
CA ILE A 234 13.42 7.99 0.98
C ILE A 234 11.93 7.64 0.93
N LEU A 235 11.36 7.46 -0.27
CA LEU A 235 9.98 7.02 -0.44
C LEU A 235 9.72 5.62 0.16
N HIS A 236 10.69 4.72 0.11
CA HIS A 236 10.60 3.42 0.77
C HIS A 236 10.49 3.56 2.29
N VAL A 237 11.29 4.44 2.91
CA VAL A 237 11.17 4.74 4.35
C VAL A 237 9.82 5.35 4.67
N GLU A 238 9.34 6.30 3.89
CA GLU A 238 8.01 6.88 4.05
C GLU A 238 6.91 5.84 3.96
N ARG A 239 6.99 4.94 2.98
CA ARG A 239 6.03 3.84 2.82
C ARG A 239 6.05 2.90 4.03
N PHE A 240 7.24 2.53 4.50
CA PHE A 240 7.38 1.70 5.69
C PHE A 240 6.73 2.34 6.92
N ILE A 241 7.03 3.62 7.19
CA ILE A 241 6.43 4.37 8.31
C ILE A 241 4.91 4.42 8.17
N TYR A 242 4.41 4.69 6.96
CA TYR A 242 2.98 4.73 6.68
C TYR A 242 2.27 3.41 6.99
N GLU A 243 2.82 2.28 6.54
CA GLU A 243 2.23 0.96 6.80
C GLU A 243 2.34 0.55 8.27
N ALA A 244 3.45 0.86 8.94
CA ALA A 244 3.63 0.59 10.37
C ALA A 244 2.60 1.36 11.22
N LEU A 245 2.45 2.66 11.01
CA LEU A 245 1.46 3.50 11.69
C LEU A 245 0.03 3.08 11.31
N GLY A 246 -0.20 2.77 10.04
CA GLY A 246 -1.48 2.29 9.53
C GLY A 246 -1.92 0.98 10.20
N SER A 247 -0.98 0.06 10.44
CA SER A 247 -1.28 -1.21 11.12
C SER A 247 -1.78 -0.99 12.55
N VAL A 248 -1.07 -0.18 13.33
CA VAL A 248 -1.48 0.15 14.72
C VAL A 248 -2.88 0.78 14.75
N ARG A 249 -3.15 1.68 13.81
CA ARG A 249 -4.45 2.35 13.72
C ARG A 249 -5.57 1.37 13.35
N THR A 250 -5.39 0.58 12.28
CA THR A 250 -6.38 -0.40 11.82
C THR A 250 -6.73 -1.38 12.93
N ASP A 251 -5.75 -1.85 13.69
CA ASP A 251 -5.98 -2.72 14.87
C ASP A 251 -6.88 -2.05 15.91
N ALA A 252 -6.64 -0.79 16.22
CA ALA A 252 -7.43 -0.06 17.20
C ALA A 252 -8.88 0.19 16.72
N GLU A 253 -9.07 0.45 15.42
CA GLU A 253 -10.38 0.64 14.80
C GLU A 253 -11.19 -0.65 14.82
N ILE A 254 -10.61 -1.77 14.41
CA ILE A 254 -11.28 -3.08 14.41
C ILE A 254 -11.64 -3.51 15.83
N ARG A 255 -10.72 -3.39 16.81
CA ARG A 255 -11.02 -3.71 18.21
C ARG A 255 -12.19 -2.89 18.77
N ARG A 256 -12.30 -1.62 18.39
CA ARG A 256 -13.43 -0.77 18.78
C ARG A 256 -14.74 -1.19 18.09
N ALA A 257 -14.67 -1.66 16.84
CA ALA A 257 -15.85 -2.16 16.13
C ALA A 257 -16.37 -3.47 16.72
N LEU A 258 -15.45 -4.39 17.10
CA LEU A 258 -15.81 -5.67 17.72
C LEU A 258 -16.28 -5.56 19.18
N ALA A 259 -16.03 -4.42 19.85
CA ALA A 259 -16.45 -4.18 21.23
C ALA A 259 -17.85 -3.52 21.35
N LYS A 260 -18.49 -3.22 20.22
CA LYS A 260 -19.86 -2.67 20.14
C LYS A 260 -20.88 -3.73 19.82
#